data_0d367722f1076d19f33f9d3733cd0880
#
_entry.id   0d367722f1076d19f33f9d3733cd0880
#
_cell.length_a   1.000
_cell.length_b   1.000
_cell.length_c   1.000
_cell.angle_alpha   90.00
_cell.angle_beta   90.00
_cell.angle_gamma   90.00
#
_symmetry.space_group_name_H-M   'P 1'
#
loop_
_entity.id
_entity.type
_entity.pdbx_description
1 polymer ?
#
loop_
_entity_poly.entity_id
_entity_poly.type
_entity_poly.pdbx_seq_one_letter_code
_entity_poly.pdbx_strand_id
1 'polypeptide(L)'
;MNGDAYRAVLGLLRRLECARIFYSLRQSRNDAVMIEVVVPGERWEIELVDYGDEFHWEIERFRSNGAIEDESAIEELFAKFSEPIDEPAVRSESRAEERV
;
A
#
# COMPACT_ATOMS: atom_id res chain seq x y z
N MET A 1 0.94 -18.22 -1.16
CA MET A 1 0.90 -17.05 -0.25
C MET A 1 -0.16 -17.26 0.80
N ASN A 2 0.12 -16.86 2.02
CA ASN A 2 -0.82 -16.87 3.13
C ASN A 2 -2.09 -16.08 2.73
N GLY A 3 -3.28 -16.60 3.07
CA GLY A 3 -4.53 -15.93 2.70
C GLY A 3 -4.67 -14.53 3.29
N ASP A 4 -4.19 -14.35 4.52
CA ASP A 4 -4.23 -13.03 5.15
C ASP A 4 -3.24 -12.07 4.50
N ALA A 5 -2.08 -12.57 4.08
CA ALA A 5 -1.10 -11.77 3.35
C ALA A 5 -1.67 -11.31 2.01
N TYR A 6 -2.35 -12.21 1.31
CA TYR A 6 -2.98 -11.88 0.04
C TYR A 6 -4.03 -10.77 0.21
N ARG A 7 -4.88 -10.90 1.24
CA ARG A 7 -5.88 -9.87 1.52
C ARG A 7 -5.25 -8.55 1.89
N ALA A 8 -4.14 -8.59 2.63
CA ALA A 8 -3.43 -7.37 3.01
C ALA A 8 -2.90 -6.64 1.78
N VAL A 9 -2.34 -7.39 0.83
CA VAL A 9 -1.86 -6.79 -0.43
C VAL A 9 -3.01 -6.17 -1.18
N LEU A 10 -4.11 -6.92 -1.38
CA LEU A 10 -5.25 -6.40 -2.13
C LEU A 10 -5.85 -5.17 -1.45
N GLY A 11 -5.91 -5.18 -0.13
CA GLY A 11 -6.42 -4.03 0.61
C GLY A 11 -5.59 -2.78 0.37
N LEU A 12 -4.26 -2.94 0.40
CA LEU A 12 -3.38 -1.80 0.14
C LEU A 12 -3.51 -1.30 -1.29
N LEU A 13 -3.58 -2.22 -2.27
CA LEU A 13 -3.72 -1.81 -3.67
C LEU A 13 -5.02 -1.02 -3.88
N ARG A 14 -6.11 -1.44 -3.24
CA ARG A 14 -7.37 -0.71 -3.34
C ARG A 14 -7.25 0.68 -2.75
N ARG A 15 -6.55 0.81 -1.62
CA ARG A 15 -6.35 2.13 -1.01
C ARG A 15 -5.53 3.03 -1.93
N LEU A 16 -4.50 2.48 -2.56
CA LEU A 16 -3.67 3.25 -3.49
C LEU A 16 -4.50 3.72 -4.68
N GLU A 17 -5.34 2.84 -5.22
CA GLU A 17 -6.18 3.22 -6.35
C GLU A 17 -7.22 4.26 -5.96
N CYS A 18 -7.85 4.10 -4.79
CA CYS A 18 -8.82 5.09 -4.33
C CYS A 18 -8.18 6.44 -4.07
N ALA A 19 -6.94 6.46 -3.61
CA ALA A 19 -6.20 7.69 -3.35
C ALA A 19 -5.54 8.26 -4.61
N ARG A 20 -5.62 7.52 -5.73
CA ARG A 20 -5.01 7.89 -7.00
C ARG A 20 -3.50 8.04 -6.90
N ILE A 21 -2.90 7.12 -6.16
CA ILE A 21 -1.45 7.05 -6.01
C ILE A 21 -0.95 5.97 -6.97
N PHE A 22 -0.02 6.34 -7.84
CA PHE A 22 0.51 5.41 -8.83
C PHE A 22 1.42 4.38 -8.17
N TYR A 23 1.27 3.12 -8.57
CA TYR A 23 2.10 2.05 -8.02
C TYR A 23 2.39 1.01 -9.09
N SER A 24 3.41 0.19 -8.82
CA SER A 24 3.64 -1.05 -9.58
C SER A 24 3.80 -2.18 -8.58
N LEU A 25 3.47 -3.39 -9.03
CA LEU A 25 3.52 -4.58 -8.19
C LEU A 25 4.41 -5.61 -8.87
N ARG A 26 5.32 -6.22 -8.12
CA ARG A 26 6.16 -7.29 -8.65
C ARG A 26 6.53 -8.25 -7.54
N GLN A 27 6.92 -9.45 -7.94
CA GLN A 27 7.48 -10.39 -6.99
C GLN A 27 8.95 -10.03 -6.79
N SER A 28 9.33 -9.72 -5.55
CA SER A 28 10.71 -9.31 -5.27
C SER A 28 11.60 -10.52 -4.99
N ARG A 29 11.02 -11.59 -4.46
CA ARG A 29 11.69 -12.87 -4.23
C ARG A 29 10.61 -13.93 -4.00
N ASN A 30 11.01 -15.19 -3.78
CA ASN A 30 10.07 -16.31 -3.72
C ASN A 30 8.96 -16.12 -2.68
N ASP A 31 9.26 -15.47 -1.57
CA ASP A 31 8.34 -15.33 -0.44
C ASP A 31 7.89 -13.89 -0.22
N ALA A 32 8.06 -13.02 -1.20
CA ALA A 32 7.74 -11.61 -1.00
C ALA A 32 7.24 -10.94 -2.28
N VAL A 33 6.33 -10.00 -2.11
CA VAL A 33 5.91 -9.13 -3.20
C VAL A 33 6.27 -7.70 -2.84
N MET A 34 6.56 -6.91 -3.87
CA MET A 34 6.98 -5.53 -3.73
C MET A 34 5.97 -4.62 -4.39
N ILE A 35 5.48 -3.63 -3.63
CA ILE A 35 4.64 -2.57 -4.17
C ILE A 35 5.50 -1.33 -4.19
N GLU A 36 5.81 -0.83 -5.38
CA GLU A 36 6.61 0.37 -5.53
C GLU A 36 5.69 1.55 -5.78
N VAL A 37 5.84 2.59 -4.97
CA VAL A 37 4.99 3.78 -5.04
C VAL A 37 5.87 4.98 -5.35
N VAL A 38 5.46 5.79 -6.33
CA VAL A 38 6.17 7.00 -6.69
C VAL A 38 5.23 8.19 -6.47
N VAL A 39 5.64 9.08 -5.58
CA VAL A 39 4.89 10.29 -5.26
C VAL A 39 5.85 11.48 -5.38
N PRO A 40 5.33 12.72 -5.43
CA PRO A 40 6.23 13.86 -5.59
C PRO A 40 7.31 13.91 -4.53
N GLY A 41 8.56 13.85 -4.98
CA GLY A 41 9.72 13.94 -4.10
C GLY A 41 10.09 12.67 -3.35
N GLU A 42 9.35 11.57 -3.50
CA GLU A 42 9.62 10.35 -2.76
C GLU A 42 9.32 9.12 -3.61
N ARG A 43 10.02 8.04 -3.31
CA ARG A 43 9.73 6.72 -3.85
C ARG A 43 9.68 5.76 -2.68
N TRP A 44 8.69 4.90 -2.66
CA TRP A 44 8.49 3.96 -1.57
C TRP A 44 8.59 2.55 -2.11
N GLU A 45 9.25 1.67 -1.37
CA GLU A 45 9.22 0.24 -1.64
C GLU A 45 8.54 -0.42 -0.45
N ILE A 46 7.36 -0.94 -0.69
CA ILE A 46 6.53 -1.56 0.34
C ILE A 46 6.54 -3.05 0.05
N GLU A 47 7.27 -3.81 0.85
CA GLU A 47 7.43 -5.24 0.63
C GLU A 47 6.64 -6.01 1.67
N LEU A 48 5.86 -6.99 1.19
CA LEU A 48 5.17 -7.91 2.08
C LEU A 48 5.88 -9.24 2.01
N VAL A 49 6.44 -9.68 3.12
CA VAL A 49 7.18 -10.93 3.22
C VAL A 49 6.30 -11.97 3.89
N ASP A 50 6.10 -13.10 3.22
CA ASP A 50 5.22 -14.18 3.68
C ASP A 50 6.09 -15.27 4.32
N TYR A 51 5.90 -15.47 5.62
CA TYR A 51 6.63 -16.50 6.37
C TYR A 51 5.79 -17.77 6.59
N GLY A 52 4.69 -17.90 5.84
CA GLY A 52 3.84 -19.09 5.91
C GLY A 52 2.65 -18.87 6.85
N ASP A 53 2.90 -18.91 8.15
CA ASP A 53 1.85 -18.71 9.14
C ASP A 53 1.69 -17.24 9.56
N GLU A 54 2.64 -16.39 9.18
CA GLU A 54 2.54 -14.95 9.44
C GLU A 54 3.21 -14.21 8.31
N PHE A 55 3.04 -12.91 8.27
CA PHE A 55 3.67 -12.07 7.26
C PHE A 55 4.10 -10.75 7.90
N HIS A 56 5.06 -10.08 7.24
CA HIS A 56 5.59 -8.81 7.74
C HIS A 56 5.67 -7.80 6.61
N TRP A 57 5.41 -6.55 6.94
CA TRP A 57 5.63 -5.44 6.04
C TRP A 57 7.02 -4.87 6.29
N GLU A 58 7.76 -4.64 5.22
CA GLU A 58 9.03 -3.92 5.27
C GLU A 58 8.92 -2.74 4.32
N ILE A 59 9.08 -1.55 4.84
CA ILE A 59 8.79 -0.35 4.07
C ILE A 59 10.03 0.51 4.05
N GLU A 60 10.48 0.86 2.85
CA GLU A 60 11.63 1.72 2.66
C GLU A 60 11.20 2.94 1.88
N ARG A 61 11.57 4.11 2.38
CA ARG A 61 11.18 5.37 1.80
C ARG A 61 12.45 6.06 1.32
N PHE A 62 12.52 6.33 0.03
CA PHE A 62 13.72 6.93 -0.58
C PHE A 62 13.55 8.44 -0.66
N ARG A 63 14.18 9.11 0.26
CA ARG A 63 14.29 10.57 0.34
C ARG A 63 15.55 10.87 1.12
N SER A 64 15.74 12.11 1.57
CA SER A 64 17.03 12.56 2.09
C SER A 64 17.62 11.71 3.23
N ASN A 65 16.79 11.00 4.01
CA ASN A 65 17.32 10.21 5.13
C ASN A 65 16.73 8.81 5.20
N GLY A 66 16.42 8.21 4.06
CA GLY A 66 15.73 6.93 3.96
C GLY A 66 16.11 5.91 5.03
N ALA A 67 15.12 5.39 5.72
CA ALA A 67 15.27 4.39 6.74
C ALA A 67 14.20 3.33 6.52
N ILE A 68 14.42 2.13 7.06
CA ILE A 68 13.41 1.08 7.00
C ILE A 68 12.35 1.41 8.04
N GLU A 69 11.10 1.38 7.61
CA GLU A 69 9.98 1.77 8.45
C GLU A 69 8.99 0.61 8.54
N ASP A 70 8.06 0.71 9.47
CA ASP A 70 7.06 -0.32 9.69
C ASP A 70 5.73 0.09 9.06
N GLU A 71 4.71 -0.70 9.36
CA GLU A 71 3.39 -0.53 8.76
C GLU A 71 2.79 0.85 9.01
N SER A 72 3.18 1.52 10.09
CA SER A 72 2.61 2.84 10.39
C SER A 72 2.94 3.88 9.31
N ALA A 73 4.03 3.67 8.55
CA ALA A 73 4.39 4.58 7.47
C ALA A 73 3.34 4.58 6.36
N ILE A 74 2.59 3.49 6.21
CA ILE A 74 1.54 3.43 5.19
C ILE A 74 0.48 4.49 5.45
N GLU A 75 0.10 4.69 6.71
CA GLU A 75 -0.90 5.70 7.02
C GLU A 75 -0.38 7.11 6.72
N GLU A 76 0.90 7.32 6.96
CA GLU A 76 1.51 8.61 6.63
C GLU A 76 1.50 8.86 5.12
N LEU A 77 1.76 7.81 4.32
CA LEU A 77 1.69 7.91 2.87
C LEU A 77 0.32 8.44 2.42
N PHE A 78 -0.74 7.85 2.92
CA PHE A 78 -2.08 8.25 2.52
C PHE A 78 -2.45 9.62 3.07
N ALA A 79 -2.03 9.95 4.28
CA ALA A 79 -2.31 11.27 4.84
C ALA A 79 -1.65 12.37 4.04
N LYS A 80 -0.47 12.11 3.49
CA LYS A 80 0.34 13.13 2.84
C LYS A 80 0.06 13.27 1.35
N PHE A 81 -0.26 12.17 0.66
CA PHE A 81 -0.28 12.17 -0.80
C PHE A 81 -1.62 11.82 -1.43
N SER A 82 -2.65 11.46 -0.65
CA SER A 82 -3.95 11.16 -1.21
C SER A 82 -4.57 12.40 -1.84
N GLU A 83 -5.19 12.22 -3.01
CA GLU A 83 -5.95 13.30 -3.59
C GLU A 83 -7.25 13.50 -2.82
N PRO A 84 -7.73 14.74 -2.71
CA PRO A 84 -9.02 14.97 -2.05
C PRO A 84 -10.14 14.23 -2.77
N ILE A 85 -11.06 13.66 -2.00
CA ILE A 85 -12.24 13.00 -2.54
C ILE A 85 -13.34 14.04 -2.56
N ASP A 86 -13.85 14.28 -3.74
CA ASP A 86 -14.97 15.20 -3.83
C ASP A 86 -16.23 14.49 -3.54
N GLU A 87 -16.54 13.89 -3.57
CA GLU A 87 -17.54 13.34 -3.35
C GLU A 87 -18.28 12.79 -2.77
N PRO A 88 -18.79 12.83 -2.78
CA PRO A 88 -19.22 12.14 -1.84
C PRO A 88 -19.39 10.70 -2.08
N ALA A 89 -19.14 10.78 -2.52
CA ALA A 89 -18.82 10.03 -2.38
C ALA A 89 -18.78 8.92 -2.36
N VAL A 90 -18.81 8.73 -2.51
CA VAL A 90 -18.24 8.07 -2.32
C VAL A 90 -18.44 7.01 -2.14
N ARG A 91 -18.85 6.77 -2.28
CA ARG A 91 -18.55 6.15 -2.00
C ARG A 91 -18.82 5.15 -1.85
N SER A 92 -19.31 5.03 -2.01
CA SER A 92 -19.02 4.49 -1.64
C SER A 92 -19.22 3.39 -1.74
N GLU A 93 -19.46 3.25 -1.82
CA GLU A 93 -19.07 2.75 -1.73
C GLU A 93 -19.13 2.05 -1.81
N SER A 94 -19.80 1.84 -2.05
CA SER A 94 -19.24 1.62 -1.90
C SER A 94 -19.39 0.88 -1.82
N ARG A 95 -19.74 0.75 -1.70
CA ARG A 95 -19.40 0.48 -1.50
C ARG A 95 -19.39 -0.28 -1.38
N ALA A 96 -20.20 -0.25 -1.51
CA ALA A 96 -19.75 -0.46 -1.17
C ALA A 96 -19.93 -1.27 -1.10
N GLU A 97 -20.24 -1.36 -1.02
CA GLU A 97 -19.77 -1.58 -0.76
C GLU A 97 -19.71 -2.07 -0.74
N GLU A 98 -20.28 -2.01 -0.94
CA GLU A 98 -19.66 -2.01 -0.73
C GLU A 98 -19.46 -2.34 -0.75
N ARG A 99 -20.13 -2.48 -0.97
CA ARG A 99 -19.46 -2.37 -0.85
C ARG A 99 -19.08 -2.54 -0.93
N VAL A 100 -19.99 -2.67 -1.14
CA VAL A 100 -19.19 -2.22 -1.01
C VAL A 100 -18.88 -2.45 -1.07
#